data_274194d3a16766b42e33ea33fa06d9b5
#
_entry.id   274194d3a16766b42e33ea33fa06d9b5
#
_cell.length_a   1.000
_cell.length_b   1.000
_cell.length_c   1.000
_cell.angle_alpha   90.00
_cell.angle_beta   90.00
_cell.angle_gamma   90.00
#
_symmetry.space_group_name_H-M   'P 1'
#
loop_
_entity.id
_entity.type
_entity.pdbx_description
1 polymer ?
#
loop_
_entity_poly.entity_id
_entity_poly.type
_entity_poly.pdbx_seq_one_letter_code
_entity_poly.pdbx_strand_id
1 'polypeptide(L)'
;MENKRDYYLGNPNLPTENSKFEWTPKMLKELKKATQNLLYFAETFFYIVNLDRGREKINLHSCQKRSLRKMRDNRFFILLASRQIGKTTMMTIYTLWHACFNNDQRILIVANKEGTAKEIFSRIRMAYEELPNWLKPGVSEYGKESLKFTNGTTIGISTT
;
A
#
# COMPACT_ATOMS: atom_id res chain seq x y z
N MET A 1 -9.34 -8.13 -26.33
CA MET A 1 -8.20 -8.97 -25.87
C MET A 1 -7.25 -8.05 -25.13
N GLU A 2 -7.21 -8.13 -23.81
CA GLU A 2 -6.21 -7.42 -23.01
C GLU A 2 -4.83 -7.95 -23.37
N ASN A 3 -3.94 -7.06 -23.75
CA ASN A 3 -2.61 -7.43 -24.22
C ASN A 3 -1.79 -7.86 -22.98
N LYS A 4 -1.18 -9.06 -23.01
CA LYS A 4 -0.32 -9.58 -21.92
C LYS A 4 0.80 -8.61 -21.48
N ARG A 5 1.10 -7.59 -22.28
CA ARG A 5 2.10 -6.54 -21.99
C ARG A 5 1.59 -5.45 -21.05
N ASP A 6 0.27 -5.35 -20.87
CA ASP A 6 -0.33 -4.31 -20.03
C ASP A 6 -0.28 -4.65 -18.54
N TYR A 7 -0.02 -5.93 -18.23
CA TYR A 7 0.00 -6.44 -16.85
C TYR A 7 1.27 -7.27 -16.57
N TYR A 8 1.85 -7.10 -15.42
CA TYR A 8 3.07 -7.81 -15.00
C TYR A 8 2.80 -9.31 -14.89
N LEU A 9 3.55 -10.10 -15.69
CA LEU A 9 3.37 -11.55 -15.83
C LEU A 9 1.91 -11.99 -16.12
N GLY A 10 1.09 -11.11 -16.70
CA GLY A 10 -0.29 -11.39 -17.03
C GLY A 10 -1.27 -11.35 -15.84
N ASN A 11 -0.84 -10.85 -14.67
CA ASN A 11 -1.73 -10.67 -13.52
C ASN A 11 -2.52 -9.35 -13.66
N PRO A 12 -3.88 -9.40 -13.80
CA PRO A 12 -4.71 -8.21 -14.03
C PRO A 12 -4.67 -7.21 -12.86
N ASN A 13 -4.21 -7.63 -11.68
CA ASN A 13 -4.06 -6.77 -10.51
C ASN A 13 -2.70 -6.06 -10.44
N LEU A 14 -1.82 -6.30 -11.42
CA LEU A 14 -0.47 -5.74 -11.47
C LEU A 14 -0.28 -4.94 -12.77
N PRO A 15 -0.80 -3.69 -12.84
CA PRO A 15 -0.62 -2.85 -14.02
C PRO A 15 0.86 -2.55 -14.25
N THR A 16 1.25 -2.39 -15.51
CA THR A 16 2.58 -1.94 -15.92
C THR A 16 2.53 -0.49 -16.41
N GLU A 17 3.64 0.05 -16.86
CA GLU A 17 3.70 1.37 -17.51
C GLU A 17 2.85 1.47 -18.78
N ASN A 18 2.58 0.33 -19.43
CA ASN A 18 1.81 0.25 -20.68
C ASN A 18 0.29 0.15 -20.44
N SER A 19 -0.14 0.00 -19.19
CA SER A 19 -1.56 -0.13 -18.85
C SER A 19 -2.29 1.18 -19.14
N LYS A 20 -3.34 1.11 -19.95
CA LYS A 20 -4.19 2.25 -20.29
C LYS A 20 -5.48 2.19 -19.50
N PHE A 21 -5.87 3.33 -18.95
CA PHE A 21 -7.13 3.48 -18.21
C PHE A 21 -7.99 4.56 -18.84
N GLU A 22 -9.27 4.28 -19.00
CA GLU A 22 -10.25 5.31 -19.35
C GLU A 22 -10.60 6.13 -18.10
N TRP A 23 -10.06 7.33 -18.03
CA TRP A 23 -10.26 8.21 -16.89
C TRP A 23 -11.64 8.84 -16.88
N THR A 24 -12.38 8.61 -15.82
CA THR A 24 -13.65 9.30 -15.56
C THR A 24 -13.42 10.50 -14.62
N PRO A 25 -14.27 11.55 -14.68
CA PRO A 25 -14.19 12.67 -13.75
C PRO A 25 -14.30 12.24 -12.28
N LYS A 26 -15.03 11.16 -12.02
CA LYS A 26 -15.13 10.56 -10.68
C LYS A 26 -13.79 10.00 -10.21
N MET A 27 -13.09 9.23 -11.06
CA MET A 27 -11.78 8.65 -10.72
C MET A 27 -10.75 9.75 -10.42
N LEU A 28 -10.72 10.83 -11.20
CA LEU A 28 -9.81 11.95 -10.96
C LEU A 28 -10.09 12.65 -9.63
N LYS A 29 -11.35 12.83 -9.28
CA LYS A 29 -11.76 13.40 -7.98
C LYS A 29 -11.35 12.52 -6.81
N GLU A 30 -11.55 11.21 -6.95
CA GLU A 30 -11.17 10.22 -5.93
C GLU A 30 -9.63 10.13 -5.78
N LEU A 31 -8.89 10.12 -6.89
CA LEU A 31 -7.42 10.14 -6.88
C LEU A 31 -6.90 11.37 -6.12
N LYS A 32 -7.43 12.56 -6.44
CA LYS A 32 -7.03 13.80 -5.75
C LYS A 32 -7.29 13.72 -4.25
N LYS A 33 -8.44 13.22 -3.83
CA LYS A 33 -8.76 13.04 -2.41
C LYS A 33 -7.84 12.03 -1.72
N ALA A 34 -7.58 10.89 -2.36
CA ALA A 34 -6.73 9.84 -1.82
C ALA A 34 -5.28 10.32 -1.67
N THR A 35 -4.75 11.06 -2.64
CA THR A 35 -3.40 11.64 -2.59
C THR A 35 -3.25 12.63 -1.43
N GLN A 36 -4.24 13.48 -1.21
CA GLN A 36 -4.19 14.52 -0.19
C GLN A 36 -4.52 14.03 1.23
N ASN A 37 -5.24 12.92 1.35
CA ASN A 37 -5.77 12.47 2.62
C ASN A 37 -5.53 10.98 2.84
N LEU A 38 -4.50 10.67 3.64
CA LEU A 38 -4.14 9.31 4.04
C LEU A 38 -5.30 8.54 4.68
N LEU A 39 -6.11 9.18 5.54
CA LEU A 39 -7.23 8.50 6.19
C LEU A 39 -8.35 8.20 5.20
N TYR A 40 -8.61 9.11 4.27
CA TYR A 40 -9.56 8.87 3.19
C TYR A 40 -9.12 7.69 2.31
N PHE A 41 -7.85 7.65 1.93
CA PHE A 41 -7.27 6.52 1.20
C PHE A 41 -7.48 5.20 1.95
N ALA A 42 -7.14 5.18 3.25
CA ALA A 42 -7.28 3.98 4.07
C ALA A 42 -8.74 3.50 4.15
N GLU A 43 -9.67 4.36 4.56
CA GLU A 43 -11.06 3.96 4.80
C GLU A 43 -11.86 3.71 3.50
N THR A 44 -11.38 4.21 2.36
CA THR A 44 -12.06 4.03 1.08
C THR A 44 -11.54 2.82 0.30
N PHE A 45 -10.22 2.61 0.28
CA PHE A 45 -9.58 1.67 -0.64
C PHE A 45 -8.86 0.51 0.04
N PHE A 46 -8.67 0.54 1.37
CA PHE A 46 -7.95 -0.50 2.05
C PHE A 46 -8.89 -1.54 2.65
N TYR A 47 -8.58 -2.82 2.40
CA TYR A 47 -9.35 -3.95 2.91
C TYR A 47 -8.54 -4.73 3.94
N ILE A 48 -9.24 -5.32 4.89
CA ILE A 48 -8.71 -6.27 5.86
C ILE A 48 -9.50 -7.57 5.78
N VAL A 49 -8.87 -8.65 6.20
CA VAL A 49 -9.55 -9.94 6.37
C VAL A 49 -9.92 -10.08 7.83
N ASN A 50 -11.20 -10.06 8.11
CA ASN A 50 -11.79 -10.37 9.41
C ASN A 50 -12.10 -11.87 9.47
N LEU A 51 -11.75 -12.54 10.57
CA LEU A 51 -11.94 -13.97 10.71
C LEU A 51 -13.43 -14.38 10.66
N ASP A 52 -14.32 -13.53 11.17
CA ASP A 52 -15.76 -13.82 11.26
C ASP A 52 -16.54 -13.35 10.03
N ARG A 53 -16.12 -12.23 9.42
CA ARG A 53 -16.86 -11.53 8.36
C ARG A 53 -16.18 -11.60 7.00
N GLY A 54 -14.99 -12.21 6.91
CA GLY A 54 -14.22 -12.25 5.68
C GLY A 54 -13.59 -10.90 5.32
N ARG A 55 -13.58 -10.57 4.04
CA ARG A 55 -12.98 -9.34 3.52
C ARG A 55 -13.91 -8.14 3.73
N GLU A 56 -13.45 -7.15 4.47
CA GLU A 56 -14.18 -5.92 4.72
C GLU A 56 -13.29 -4.68 4.62
N LYS A 57 -13.88 -3.51 4.38
CA LYS A 57 -13.15 -2.25 4.43
C LYS A 57 -12.69 -1.97 5.84
N ILE A 58 -11.48 -1.44 5.98
CA ILE A 58 -10.99 -1.08 7.30
C ILE A 58 -11.81 0.06 7.91
N ASN A 59 -12.15 -0.10 9.17
CA ASN A 59 -12.69 0.97 10.00
C ASN A 59 -11.65 1.33 11.07
N LEU A 60 -10.99 2.46 10.89
CA LEU A 60 -9.89 2.87 11.75
C LEU A 60 -10.39 3.39 13.10
N HIS A 61 -9.87 2.84 14.18
CA HIS A 61 -10.08 3.37 15.52
C HIS A 61 -9.42 4.74 15.70
N SER A 62 -9.89 5.54 16.66
CA SER A 62 -9.39 6.89 16.91
C SER A 62 -7.88 6.94 17.19
N CYS A 63 -7.34 5.93 17.90
CA CYS A 63 -5.90 5.82 18.15
C CYS A 63 -5.10 5.53 16.87
N GLN A 64 -5.63 4.71 15.97
CA GLN A 64 -5.01 4.40 14.67
C GLN A 64 -5.01 5.64 13.76
N LYS A 65 -6.12 6.37 13.70
CA LYS A 65 -6.22 7.63 12.95
C LYS A 65 -5.20 8.66 13.45
N ARG A 66 -5.05 8.77 14.77
CA ARG A 66 -4.05 9.66 15.39
C ARG A 66 -2.63 9.24 15.02
N SER A 67 -2.33 7.95 15.10
CA SER A 67 -1.01 7.41 14.76
C SER A 67 -0.65 7.64 13.28
N LEU A 68 -1.57 7.37 12.36
CA LEU A 68 -1.36 7.61 10.93
C LEU A 68 -1.10 9.08 10.60
N ARG A 69 -1.83 10.02 11.24
CA ARG A 69 -1.55 11.46 11.09
C ARG A 69 -0.14 11.80 11.60
N LYS A 70 0.23 11.29 12.79
CA LYS A 70 1.57 11.52 13.36
C LYS A 70 2.68 10.95 12.48
N MET A 71 2.50 9.78 11.90
CA MET A 71 3.44 9.18 10.94
C MET A 71 3.61 10.05 9.69
N ARG A 72 2.53 10.63 9.17
CA ARG A 72 2.57 11.51 8.01
C ARG A 72 3.26 12.85 8.32
N ASP A 73 2.97 13.43 9.48
CA ASP A 73 3.32 14.82 9.80
C ASP A 73 4.71 14.95 10.45
N ASN A 74 5.36 13.84 10.83
CA ASN A 74 6.64 13.87 11.53
C ASN A 74 7.68 13.00 10.79
N ARG A 75 8.91 13.55 10.71
CA ARG A 75 10.06 12.83 10.13
C ARG A 75 10.43 11.59 10.95
N PHE A 76 10.33 11.68 12.26
CA PHE A 76 10.62 10.58 13.19
C PHE A 76 9.36 10.28 14.00
N PHE A 77 9.02 8.99 14.11
CA PHE A 77 7.87 8.55 14.85
C PHE A 77 8.17 7.23 15.58
N ILE A 78 7.92 7.19 16.86
CA ILE A 78 8.02 5.98 17.69
C ILE A 78 6.61 5.65 18.18
N LEU A 79 6.15 4.44 17.90
CA LEU A 79 4.86 3.94 18.36
C LEU A 79 5.05 2.89 19.44
N LEU A 80 4.84 3.28 20.69
CA LEU A 80 4.70 2.36 21.81
C LEU A 80 3.23 2.00 21.98
N ALA A 81 2.88 0.74 21.73
CA ALA A 81 1.50 0.29 21.74
C ALA A 81 1.40 -1.20 22.13
N SER A 82 0.29 -1.58 22.74
CA SER A 82 -0.03 -2.97 23.08
C SER A 82 -0.05 -3.89 21.87
N ARG A 83 -0.08 -5.21 22.12
CA ARG A 83 -0.30 -6.19 21.04
C ARG A 83 -1.72 -6.02 20.47
N GLN A 84 -1.92 -6.45 19.22
CA GLN A 84 -3.21 -6.50 18.50
C GLN A 84 -3.90 -5.15 18.23
N ILE A 85 -3.22 -4.02 18.44
CA ILE A 85 -3.76 -2.69 18.10
C ILE A 85 -3.70 -2.35 16.59
N GLY A 86 -3.24 -3.30 15.76
CA GLY A 86 -3.15 -3.10 14.32
C GLY A 86 -1.90 -2.33 13.85
N LYS A 87 -0.76 -2.40 14.59
CA LYS A 87 0.50 -1.75 14.21
C LYS A 87 0.91 -2.06 12.77
N THR A 88 0.96 -3.35 12.42
CA THR A 88 1.35 -3.80 11.08
C THR A 88 0.40 -3.27 10.01
N THR A 89 -0.91 -3.25 10.29
CA THR A 89 -1.91 -2.71 9.36
C THR A 89 -1.69 -1.21 9.12
N MET A 90 -1.45 -0.43 10.18
CA MET A 90 -1.13 1.00 10.04
C MET A 90 0.15 1.23 9.23
N MET A 91 1.20 0.45 9.49
CA MET A 91 2.45 0.51 8.70
C MET A 91 2.21 0.17 7.24
N THR A 92 1.44 -0.88 6.95
CA THR A 92 1.09 -1.27 5.58
C THR A 92 0.33 -0.16 4.85
N ILE A 93 -0.68 0.44 5.51
CA ILE A 93 -1.44 1.56 4.95
C ILE A 93 -0.54 2.75 4.62
N TYR A 94 0.29 3.14 5.59
CA TYR A 94 1.19 4.29 5.41
C TYR A 94 2.22 4.04 4.31
N THR A 95 2.86 2.87 4.32
CA THR A 95 3.84 2.47 3.31
C THR A 95 3.26 2.50 1.91
N LEU A 96 2.07 1.90 1.71
CA LEU A 96 1.40 1.90 0.41
C LEU A 96 0.99 3.30 -0.03
N TRP A 97 0.37 4.08 0.84
CA TRP A 97 -0.01 5.45 0.53
C TRP A 97 1.20 6.29 0.13
N HIS A 98 2.29 6.18 0.91
CA HIS A 98 3.53 6.91 0.64
C HIS A 98 4.16 6.47 -0.69
N ALA A 99 4.21 5.18 -0.96
CA ALA A 99 4.78 4.62 -2.19
C ALA A 99 3.94 4.93 -3.44
N CYS A 100 2.61 4.95 -3.32
CA CYS A 100 1.73 5.21 -4.46
C CYS A 100 1.71 6.68 -4.88
N PHE A 101 1.84 7.61 -3.93
CA PHE A 101 1.62 9.03 -4.17
C PHE A 101 2.88 9.91 -4.07
N ASN A 102 4.05 9.31 -3.83
CA ASN A 102 5.32 10.01 -3.88
C ASN A 102 6.27 9.29 -4.84
N ASN A 103 6.98 10.06 -5.66
CA ASN A 103 7.92 9.51 -6.63
C ASN A 103 9.30 9.30 -6.03
N ASP A 104 10.07 8.37 -6.61
CA ASP A 104 11.49 8.14 -6.33
C ASP A 104 11.82 7.87 -4.86
N GLN A 105 10.89 7.23 -4.13
CA GLN A 105 11.09 6.88 -2.74
C GLN A 105 11.80 5.52 -2.60
N ARG A 106 12.66 5.42 -1.59
CA ARG A 106 13.27 4.15 -1.18
C ARG A 106 12.79 3.82 0.22
N ILE A 107 11.92 2.81 0.32
CA ILE A 107 11.31 2.38 1.57
C ILE A 107 11.93 1.06 1.97
N LEU A 108 12.51 0.99 3.16
CA LEU A 108 13.08 -0.23 3.73
C LEU A 108 12.32 -0.61 5.00
N ILE A 109 11.83 -1.84 5.04
CA ILE A 109 11.19 -2.42 6.22
C ILE A 109 12.18 -3.36 6.87
N VAL A 110 12.53 -3.07 8.11
CA VAL A 110 13.48 -3.86 8.89
C VAL A 110 12.75 -4.56 10.03
N ALA A 111 12.99 -5.84 10.21
CA ALA A 111 12.46 -6.62 11.33
C ALA A 111 13.56 -7.47 11.97
N ASN A 112 13.36 -7.84 13.22
CA ASN A 112 14.30 -8.68 13.99
C ASN A 112 14.36 -10.14 13.52
N LYS A 113 13.41 -10.58 12.68
CA LYS A 113 13.36 -11.92 12.10
C LYS A 113 12.94 -11.85 10.65
N GLU A 114 13.60 -12.62 9.81
CA GLU A 114 13.31 -12.72 8.38
C GLU A 114 11.84 -13.08 8.09
N GLY A 115 11.30 -14.07 8.81
CA GLY A 115 9.90 -14.46 8.67
C GLY A 115 8.93 -13.32 8.95
N THR A 116 9.22 -12.47 9.95
CA THR A 116 8.39 -11.30 10.26
C THR A 116 8.48 -10.23 9.15
N ALA A 117 9.67 -9.98 8.62
CA ALA A 117 9.85 -9.05 7.50
C ALA A 117 9.08 -9.53 6.26
N LYS A 118 9.19 -10.81 5.91
CA LYS A 118 8.47 -11.43 4.80
C LYS A 118 6.95 -11.41 4.99
N GLU A 119 6.46 -11.63 6.21
CA GLU A 119 5.02 -11.53 6.52
C GLU A 119 4.48 -10.11 6.30
N ILE A 120 5.17 -9.09 6.83
CA ILE A 120 4.79 -7.68 6.64
C ILE A 120 4.78 -7.35 5.14
N PHE A 121 5.81 -7.76 4.42
CA PHE A 121 5.94 -7.51 2.98
C PHE A 121 4.84 -8.19 2.16
N SER A 122 4.50 -9.44 2.50
CA SER A 122 3.39 -10.16 1.88
C SER A 122 2.06 -9.40 2.05
N ARG A 123 1.80 -8.83 3.24
CA ARG A 123 0.61 -8.00 3.49
C ARG A 123 0.60 -6.74 2.61
N ILE A 124 1.75 -6.10 2.41
CA ILE A 124 1.87 -4.94 1.52
C ILE A 124 1.57 -5.32 0.08
N ARG A 125 2.10 -6.46 -0.39
CA ARG A 125 1.84 -6.97 -1.75
C ARG A 125 0.35 -7.25 -1.95
N MET A 126 -0.28 -7.98 -1.04
CA MET A 126 -1.72 -8.27 -1.10
C MET A 126 -2.55 -7.00 -1.11
N ALA A 127 -2.26 -6.07 -0.23
CA ALA A 127 -2.97 -4.80 -0.17
C ALA A 127 -2.76 -3.95 -1.44
N TYR A 128 -1.56 -3.98 -2.05
CA TYR A 128 -1.31 -3.34 -3.34
C TYR A 128 -2.15 -3.97 -4.46
N GLU A 129 -2.21 -5.29 -4.55
CA GLU A 129 -3.03 -6.00 -5.54
C GLU A 129 -4.51 -5.64 -5.44
N GLU A 130 -5.00 -5.41 -4.22
CA GLU A 130 -6.41 -5.06 -3.95
C GLU A 130 -6.79 -3.62 -4.31
N LEU A 131 -5.81 -2.71 -4.44
CA LEU A 131 -6.08 -1.34 -4.86
C LEU A 131 -6.59 -1.31 -6.31
N PRO A 132 -7.52 -0.41 -6.66
CA PRO A 132 -7.92 -0.19 -8.04
C PRO A 132 -6.72 0.17 -8.92
N ASN A 133 -6.65 -0.41 -10.12
CA ASN A 133 -5.50 -0.20 -11.02
C ASN A 133 -5.28 1.27 -11.39
N TRP A 134 -6.33 2.06 -11.50
CA TRP A 134 -6.24 3.50 -11.77
C TRP A 134 -5.70 4.33 -10.60
N LEU A 135 -5.70 3.77 -9.39
CA LEU A 135 -5.27 4.50 -8.17
C LEU A 135 -3.80 4.29 -7.85
N LYS A 136 -3.19 3.24 -8.33
CA LYS A 136 -1.85 2.79 -7.98
C LYS A 136 -0.87 2.94 -9.15
N PRO A 137 0.43 3.19 -8.90
CA PRO A 137 1.45 3.18 -9.95
C PRO A 137 1.59 1.77 -10.53
N GLY A 138 2.04 1.66 -11.77
CA GLY A 138 2.37 0.38 -12.36
C GLY A 138 3.57 -0.28 -11.68
N VAL A 139 3.76 -1.58 -11.94
CA VAL A 139 4.86 -2.38 -11.40
C VAL A 139 5.91 -2.59 -12.47
N SER A 140 7.18 -2.34 -12.14
CA SER A 140 8.33 -2.73 -12.94
C SER A 140 9.03 -3.98 -12.42
N GLU A 141 8.95 -4.25 -11.11
CA GLU A 141 9.45 -5.48 -10.47
C GLU A 141 8.53 -5.91 -9.33
N TYR A 142 8.15 -7.18 -9.33
CA TYR A 142 7.27 -7.77 -8.30
C TYR A 142 7.91 -9.02 -7.70
N GLY A 143 8.91 -8.79 -6.84
CA GLY A 143 9.69 -9.85 -6.19
C GLY A 143 9.09 -10.34 -4.87
N LYS A 144 9.76 -11.31 -4.26
CA LYS A 144 9.40 -11.82 -2.91
C LYS A 144 9.89 -10.92 -1.78
N GLU A 145 10.91 -10.10 -2.03
CA GLU A 145 11.58 -9.26 -1.04
C GLU A 145 11.71 -7.80 -1.48
N SER A 146 11.36 -7.51 -2.74
CA SER A 146 11.36 -6.16 -3.30
C SER A 146 10.17 -5.93 -4.23
N LEU A 147 9.66 -4.71 -4.21
CA LEU A 147 8.70 -4.15 -5.15
C LEU A 147 9.27 -2.89 -5.75
N LYS A 148 9.21 -2.76 -7.08
CA LYS A 148 9.59 -1.54 -7.76
C LYS A 148 8.45 -1.06 -8.63
N PHE A 149 8.09 0.20 -8.45
CA PHE A 149 6.99 0.84 -9.16
C PHE A 149 7.48 1.72 -10.31
N THR A 150 6.60 1.98 -11.26
CA THR A 150 6.87 2.83 -12.43
C THR A 150 7.10 4.29 -12.07
N ASN A 151 6.67 4.74 -10.88
CA ASN A 151 6.99 6.07 -10.34
C ASN A 151 8.38 6.17 -9.70
N GLY A 152 9.26 5.18 -9.91
CA GLY A 152 10.62 5.15 -9.36
C GLY A 152 10.72 4.68 -7.90
N THR A 153 9.61 4.52 -7.20
CA THR A 153 9.59 4.10 -5.80
C THR A 153 9.89 2.61 -5.66
N THR A 154 10.71 2.27 -4.67
CA THR A 154 11.06 0.89 -4.33
C THR A 154 10.74 0.60 -2.87
N ILE A 155 10.15 -0.56 -2.61
CA ILE A 155 9.93 -1.10 -1.26
C ILE A 155 10.74 -2.37 -1.14
N GLY A 156 11.59 -2.47 -0.12
CA GLY A 156 12.38 -3.66 0.20
C GLY A 156 12.27 -4.06 1.67
N ILE A 157 12.72 -5.26 1.97
CA ILE A 157 12.83 -5.78 3.34
C ILE A 157 14.26 -6.14 3.68
N SER A 158 14.57 -6.06 4.98
CA SER A 158 15.83 -6.53 5.54
C SER A 158 15.63 -7.05 6.96
N THR A 159 16.64 -7.73 7.46
CA THR A 159 16.74 -8.14 8.87
C THR A 159 17.92 -7.45 9.54
N THR A 160 17.83 -7.29 10.84
CA THR A 160 18.94 -6.81 11.67
C THR A 160 19.88 -7.95 12.00
#